data_20a9c1271768e4ebbe8e282de0c51759
#
_entry.id   20a9c1271768e4ebbe8e282de0c51759
#
_cell.length_a   1.000
_cell.length_b   1.000
_cell.length_c   1.000
_cell.angle_alpha   90.00
_cell.angle_beta   90.00
_cell.angle_gamma   90.00
#
_symmetry.space_group_name_H-M   'P 1'
#
loop_
_entity.id
_entity.type
_entity.pdbx_description
1 polymer ?
#
loop_
_entity_poly.entity_id
_entity_poly.type
_entity_poly.pdbx_seq_one_letter_code
_entity_poly.pdbx_strand_id
1 'polypeptide(L)'
;MLGNPVEYKNEVDGVLENIKAFSAKNNEKKHNSSIKKDLCVYGRAYELLTVTERDRVAWVKLYKLSPEQTFVIYDDTYEQNSLMGVNYYDVDYGDAKRKTIIKVYTADRVYTYEWSSQKSDGMKIKDEQEHFFHGVPVNEYSNNEERLGSYESVLDNIDAYDLSQSELANFQQNSNDAILLIKGNPYTGADEKDFFDDGRINPNGRLGVSMAYKRAQVLILDDNPNPGGSAPDASYLVKQYDSAGAEAYKERLVNDILRFTFTPDTLDSNFSGTQSGESMKY
;
A
#
# COMPACT_ATOMS: atom_id res chain seq x y z
N MET A 1 -13.57 -4.34 9.92
CA MET A 1 -13.75 -2.93 10.34
C MET A 1 -14.14 -2.90 11.81
N LEU A 2 -13.56 -1.98 12.60
CA LEU A 2 -14.08 -1.69 13.93
C LEU A 2 -15.30 -0.77 13.80
N GLY A 3 -16.48 -1.35 13.58
CA GLY A 3 -17.71 -0.59 13.39
C GLY A 3 -18.16 0.12 14.67
N ASN A 4 -18.15 -0.59 15.79
CA ASN A 4 -18.62 -0.08 17.07
C ASN A 4 -17.50 -0.08 18.12
N PRO A 5 -17.49 0.88 19.04
CA PRO A 5 -16.59 0.84 20.19
C PRO A 5 -16.93 -0.35 21.10
N VAL A 6 -15.95 -0.81 21.87
CA VAL A 6 -16.17 -1.82 22.91
C VAL A 6 -17.15 -1.25 23.94
N GLU A 7 -18.20 -1.99 24.25
CA GLU A 7 -19.18 -1.63 25.28
C GLU A 7 -18.99 -2.54 26.49
N TYR A 8 -18.81 -1.92 27.65
CA TYR A 8 -18.71 -2.62 28.92
C TYR A 8 -20.09 -2.59 29.59
N LYS A 9 -20.66 -3.76 29.92
CA LYS A 9 -21.96 -3.92 30.55
C LYS A 9 -21.82 -4.69 31.85
N ASN A 10 -22.50 -4.23 32.90
CA ASN A 10 -22.65 -4.93 34.16
C ASN A 10 -24.02 -4.59 34.74
N GLU A 11 -24.64 -5.53 35.42
CA GLU A 11 -25.93 -5.37 36.08
C GLU A 11 -25.82 -4.58 37.40
N VAL A 12 -24.61 -4.48 37.97
CA VAL A 12 -24.38 -3.77 39.25
C VAL A 12 -23.86 -2.37 38.93
N ASP A 13 -24.59 -1.37 39.43
CA ASP A 13 -24.21 0.03 39.29
C ASP A 13 -22.87 0.36 39.96
N GLY A 14 -22.07 1.21 39.32
CA GLY A 14 -20.80 1.71 39.86
C GLY A 14 -19.59 0.84 39.62
N VAL A 15 -19.73 -0.46 39.28
CA VAL A 15 -18.60 -1.38 39.04
C VAL A 15 -17.76 -0.97 37.85
N LEU A 16 -18.39 -0.38 36.84
CA LEU A 16 -17.72 -0.02 35.58
C LEU A 16 -17.15 1.41 35.54
N GLU A 17 -17.29 2.21 36.58
CA GLU A 17 -16.89 3.61 36.59
C GLU A 17 -15.37 3.77 36.31
N ASN A 18 -14.54 2.95 36.95
CA ASN A 18 -13.10 2.97 36.77
C ASN A 18 -12.70 2.56 35.34
N ILE A 19 -13.38 1.56 34.76
CA ILE A 19 -13.15 1.10 33.38
C ILE A 19 -13.54 2.18 32.38
N LYS A 20 -14.71 2.82 32.59
CA LYS A 20 -15.15 3.94 31.72
C LYS A 20 -14.21 5.14 31.83
N ALA A 21 -13.73 5.46 33.04
CA ALA A 21 -12.75 6.53 33.23
C ALA A 21 -11.41 6.21 32.55
N PHE A 22 -10.93 4.97 32.64
CA PHE A 22 -9.74 4.48 31.94
C PHE A 22 -9.90 4.57 30.42
N SER A 23 -11.01 4.06 29.89
CA SER A 23 -11.35 4.09 28.46
C SER A 23 -11.37 5.54 27.91
N ALA A 24 -12.05 6.44 28.62
CA ALA A 24 -12.13 7.85 28.25
C ALA A 24 -10.76 8.54 28.24
N LYS A 25 -9.93 8.28 29.28
CA LYS A 25 -8.59 8.90 29.40
C LYS A 25 -7.58 8.42 28.37
N ASN A 26 -7.70 7.17 27.94
CA ASN A 26 -6.83 6.58 26.92
C ASN A 26 -7.38 6.75 25.49
N ASN A 27 -8.57 7.30 25.32
CA ASN A 27 -9.27 7.33 24.04
C ASN A 27 -9.27 5.94 23.39
N GLU A 28 -9.77 4.97 24.15
CA GLU A 28 -9.69 3.54 23.82
C GLU A 28 -10.21 3.25 22.39
N LYS A 29 -11.27 3.91 21.96
CA LYS A 29 -11.81 3.76 20.61
C LYS A 29 -10.75 4.04 19.53
N LYS A 30 -10.02 5.14 19.67
CA LYS A 30 -8.95 5.52 18.73
C LYS A 30 -7.77 4.57 18.84
N HIS A 31 -7.42 4.18 20.06
CA HIS A 31 -6.34 3.24 20.34
C HIS A 31 -6.62 1.88 19.67
N ASN A 32 -7.79 1.30 19.92
CA ASN A 32 -8.21 0.02 19.34
C ASN A 32 -8.26 0.07 17.80
N SER A 33 -8.73 1.18 17.22
CA SER A 33 -8.67 1.37 15.76
C SER A 33 -7.25 1.36 15.22
N SER A 34 -6.30 1.98 15.95
CA SER A 34 -4.90 2.01 15.56
C SER A 34 -4.22 0.64 15.70
N ILE A 35 -4.53 -0.10 16.76
CA ILE A 35 -4.08 -1.50 16.96
C ILE A 35 -4.63 -2.37 15.82
N LYS A 36 -5.94 -2.27 15.52
CA LYS A 36 -6.55 -3.06 14.43
C LYS A 36 -5.92 -2.76 13.08
N LYS A 37 -5.57 -1.49 12.82
CA LYS A 37 -4.84 -1.13 11.59
C LYS A 37 -3.52 -1.87 11.51
N ASP A 38 -2.72 -1.87 12.58
CA ASP A 38 -1.43 -2.57 12.58
C ASP A 38 -1.61 -4.09 12.42
N LEU A 39 -2.63 -4.68 13.05
CA LEU A 39 -2.99 -6.09 12.85
C LEU A 39 -3.27 -6.40 11.39
N CYS A 40 -4.03 -5.55 10.71
CA CYS A 40 -4.35 -5.77 9.29
C CYS A 40 -3.12 -5.62 8.39
N VAL A 41 -2.19 -4.72 8.73
CA VAL A 41 -1.01 -4.43 7.90
C VAL A 41 0.14 -5.39 8.17
N TYR A 42 0.47 -5.61 9.45
CA TYR A 42 1.66 -6.35 9.86
C TYR A 42 1.37 -7.76 10.39
N GLY A 43 0.09 -8.13 10.50
CA GLY A 43 -0.32 -9.38 11.15
C GLY A 43 -0.15 -9.40 12.66
N ARG A 44 0.54 -8.40 13.22
CA ARG A 44 0.83 -8.22 14.65
C ARG A 44 0.67 -6.77 15.06
N ALA A 45 0.36 -6.56 16.31
CA ALA A 45 0.34 -5.23 16.91
C ALA A 45 0.83 -5.30 18.36
N TYR A 46 1.40 -4.22 18.84
CA TYR A 46 1.98 -4.15 20.18
C TYR A 46 1.41 -2.98 20.96
N GLU A 47 1.11 -3.25 22.20
CA GLU A 47 0.59 -2.28 23.15
C GLU A 47 1.49 -2.24 24.38
N LEU A 48 1.86 -1.04 24.79
CA LEU A 48 2.61 -0.81 26.02
C LEU A 48 1.72 -0.18 27.07
N LEU A 49 1.71 -0.78 28.27
CA LEU A 49 1.11 -0.21 29.46
C LEU A 49 2.18 0.55 30.25
N THR A 50 1.88 1.76 30.65
CA THR A 50 2.74 2.55 31.54
C THR A 50 1.92 3.19 32.63
N VAL A 51 2.56 3.47 33.77
CA VAL A 51 1.95 4.29 34.83
C VAL A 51 2.50 5.69 34.75
N THR A 52 1.61 6.66 34.67
CA THR A 52 1.96 8.09 34.75
C THR A 52 1.28 8.69 35.97
N GLU A 53 2.00 9.52 36.70
CA GLU A 53 1.43 10.29 37.82
C GLU A 53 1.10 11.72 37.34
N ARG A 54 -0.12 12.16 37.65
CA ARG A 54 -0.54 13.54 37.45
C ARG A 54 -1.42 13.94 38.62
N ASP A 55 -1.13 15.08 39.21
CA ASP A 55 -1.88 15.62 40.37
C ASP A 55 -1.97 14.64 41.55
N ARG A 56 -0.90 13.89 41.81
CA ARG A 56 -0.78 12.83 42.82
C ARG A 56 -1.72 11.64 42.62
N VAL A 57 -2.24 11.48 41.41
CA VAL A 57 -3.05 10.33 41.03
C VAL A 57 -2.31 9.53 39.97
N ALA A 58 -2.11 8.25 40.23
CA ALA A 58 -1.49 7.33 39.29
C ALA A 58 -2.51 6.89 38.21
N TRP A 59 -2.08 6.90 36.96
CA TRP A 59 -2.90 6.52 35.81
C TRP A 59 -2.18 5.52 34.94
N VAL A 60 -2.89 4.49 34.54
CA VAL A 60 -2.42 3.59 33.50
C VAL A 60 -2.69 4.23 32.13
N LYS A 61 -1.62 4.31 31.33
CA LYS A 61 -1.63 4.80 29.96
C LYS A 61 -1.36 3.68 28.99
N LEU A 62 -2.08 3.68 27.88
CA LEU A 62 -1.88 2.78 26.75
C LEU A 62 -1.12 3.52 25.63
N TYR A 63 -0.07 2.88 25.14
CA TYR A 63 0.68 3.35 23.99
C TYR A 63 0.75 2.24 22.95
N LYS A 64 0.45 2.58 21.71
CA LYS A 64 0.73 1.70 20.59
C LYS A 64 2.21 1.78 20.25
N LEU A 65 2.87 0.65 20.13
CA LEU A 65 4.24 0.53 19.66
C LEU A 65 4.26 0.10 18.18
N SER A 66 5.31 0.50 17.45
CA SER A 66 5.47 0.11 16.05
C SER A 66 5.82 -1.37 15.95
N PRO A 67 5.11 -2.17 15.14
CA PRO A 67 5.45 -3.57 14.91
C PRO A 67 6.82 -3.78 14.25
N GLU A 68 7.33 -2.79 13.55
CA GLU A 68 8.66 -2.83 12.91
C GLU A 68 9.80 -2.70 13.92
N GLN A 69 9.50 -2.20 15.12
CA GLN A 69 10.48 -1.84 16.14
C GLN A 69 10.21 -2.51 17.49
N THR A 70 9.30 -3.48 17.51
CA THR A 70 8.88 -4.12 18.76
C THR A 70 8.74 -5.61 18.56
N PHE A 71 9.17 -6.37 19.55
CA PHE A 71 8.91 -7.80 19.64
C PHE A 71 8.84 -8.24 21.10
N VAL A 72 8.16 -9.36 21.33
CA VAL A 72 8.06 -10.02 22.64
C VAL A 72 8.74 -11.37 22.57
N ILE A 73 9.48 -11.70 23.61
CA ILE A 73 10.12 -13.00 23.78
C ILE A 73 9.30 -13.78 24.80
N TYR A 74 8.95 -15.00 24.41
CA TYR A 74 8.18 -15.93 25.22
C TYR A 74 9.07 -17.06 25.76
N ASP A 75 8.61 -17.71 26.83
CA ASP A 75 9.23 -18.94 27.30
C ASP A 75 8.91 -20.11 26.34
N ASP A 76 9.60 -21.22 26.53
CA ASP A 76 9.44 -22.45 25.75
C ASP A 76 8.41 -23.42 26.36
N THR A 77 7.63 -22.95 27.35
CA THR A 77 6.55 -23.74 27.95
C THR A 77 5.30 -23.71 27.07
N TYR A 78 4.37 -24.64 27.32
CA TYR A 78 3.07 -24.66 26.63
C TYR A 78 2.22 -23.40 26.88
N GLU A 79 2.46 -22.70 27.99
CA GLU A 79 1.74 -21.48 28.34
C GLU A 79 2.23 -20.26 27.58
N GLN A 80 3.47 -20.33 27.04
CA GLN A 80 4.11 -19.24 26.30
C GLN A 80 4.03 -17.90 27.04
N ASN A 81 4.48 -17.91 28.30
CA ASN A 81 4.50 -16.70 29.11
C ASN A 81 5.53 -15.69 28.54
N SER A 82 5.17 -14.42 28.53
CA SER A 82 6.09 -13.37 28.08
C SER A 82 7.23 -13.19 29.07
N LEU A 83 8.48 -13.38 28.63
CA LEU A 83 9.69 -13.17 29.41
C LEU A 83 10.15 -11.71 29.34
N MET A 84 10.11 -11.11 28.17
CA MET A 84 10.47 -9.71 27.97
C MET A 84 9.86 -9.14 26.70
N GLY A 85 9.56 -7.85 26.72
CA GLY A 85 9.24 -7.07 25.55
C GLY A 85 10.41 -6.15 25.18
N VAL A 86 10.70 -6.02 23.89
CA VAL A 86 11.79 -5.17 23.41
C VAL A 86 11.22 -4.18 22.40
N ASN A 87 11.51 -2.90 22.63
CA ASN A 87 11.21 -1.84 21.69
C ASN A 87 12.48 -1.04 21.42
N TYR A 88 12.77 -0.78 20.13
CA TYR A 88 13.94 0.00 19.75
C TYR A 88 13.58 1.07 18.74
N TYR A 89 14.26 2.20 18.77
CA TYR A 89 14.08 3.29 17.84
C TYR A 89 15.33 4.13 17.71
N ASP A 90 15.52 4.71 16.55
CA ASP A 90 16.64 5.59 16.27
C ASP A 90 16.31 7.02 16.68
N VAL A 91 17.27 7.67 17.32
CA VAL A 91 17.21 9.10 17.65
C VAL A 91 18.34 9.81 16.91
N ASP A 92 17.96 10.81 16.13
CA ASP A 92 18.89 11.67 15.45
C ASP A 92 19.08 12.95 16.30
N TYR A 93 20.30 13.12 16.82
CA TYR A 93 20.65 14.29 17.63
C TYR A 93 21.21 15.45 16.79
N GLY A 94 21.08 15.43 15.45
CA GLY A 94 21.85 16.31 14.57
C GLY A 94 23.32 15.86 14.53
N ASP A 95 24.23 16.64 13.98
CA ASP A 95 25.68 16.35 13.96
C ASP A 95 26.09 14.94 13.53
N ALA A 96 25.30 14.28 12.67
CA ALA A 96 25.54 12.92 12.14
C ALA A 96 25.69 11.82 13.21
N LYS A 97 25.21 12.01 14.44
CA LYS A 97 25.25 11.03 15.52
C LYS A 97 23.89 10.33 15.65
N ARG A 98 23.65 9.32 14.84
CA ARG A 98 22.54 8.41 15.06
C ARG A 98 22.83 7.50 16.25
N LYS A 99 21.89 7.41 17.16
CA LYS A 99 21.91 6.48 18.29
C LYS A 99 20.62 5.71 18.30
N THR A 100 20.72 4.41 18.56
CA THR A 100 19.57 3.53 18.76
C THR A 100 19.31 3.42 20.26
N ILE A 101 18.11 3.75 20.67
CA ILE A 101 17.62 3.52 22.02
C ILE A 101 16.87 2.20 22.02
N ILE A 102 17.24 1.31 22.94
CA ILE A 102 16.61 0.00 23.11
C ILE A 102 16.04 -0.06 24.51
N LYS A 103 14.73 -0.31 24.59
CA LYS A 103 14.02 -0.50 25.86
C LYS A 103 13.63 -1.95 25.99
N VAL A 104 14.06 -2.55 27.10
CA VAL A 104 13.75 -3.94 27.46
C VAL A 104 12.84 -3.92 28.67
N TYR A 105 11.64 -4.46 28.51
CA TYR A 105 10.60 -4.54 29.54
C TYR A 105 10.57 -5.97 30.08
N THR A 106 10.86 -6.15 31.34
CA THR A 106 10.75 -7.43 32.05
C THR A 106 9.50 -7.42 32.95
N ALA A 107 9.32 -8.42 33.78
CA ALA A 107 8.17 -8.49 34.70
C ALA A 107 8.13 -7.36 35.75
N ASP A 108 9.29 -6.84 36.14
CA ASP A 108 9.40 -5.88 37.25
C ASP A 108 10.12 -4.58 36.87
N ARG A 109 10.90 -4.59 35.78
CA ARG A 109 11.83 -3.50 35.44
C ARG A 109 11.82 -3.17 33.95
N VAL A 110 12.17 -1.91 33.66
CA VAL A 110 12.46 -1.40 32.31
C VAL A 110 13.92 -0.98 32.25
N TYR A 111 14.67 -1.60 31.37
CA TYR A 111 16.05 -1.26 31.07
C TYR A 111 16.12 -0.43 29.81
N THR A 112 16.77 0.72 29.86
CA THR A 112 17.04 1.55 28.69
C THR A 112 18.51 1.46 28.32
N TYR A 113 18.78 0.99 27.12
CA TYR A 113 20.12 0.89 26.55
C TYR A 113 20.30 1.95 25.46
N GLU A 114 21.51 2.43 25.34
CA GLU A 114 21.95 3.27 24.23
C GLU A 114 23.02 2.53 23.43
N TRP A 115 22.79 2.38 22.14
CA TRP A 115 23.75 1.81 21.20
C TRP A 115 24.13 2.83 20.14
N SER A 116 25.44 2.90 19.82
CA SER A 116 25.98 3.75 18.77
C SER A 116 26.83 2.94 17.84
N SER A 117 26.52 2.99 16.55
CA SER A 117 27.28 2.26 15.51
C SER A 117 28.72 2.77 15.34
N GLN A 118 29.04 3.95 15.86
CA GLN A 118 30.36 4.58 15.70
C GLN A 118 31.34 4.27 16.84
N LYS A 119 30.92 3.58 17.89
CA LYS A 119 31.77 3.23 19.02
C LYS A 119 31.90 1.73 19.17
N SER A 120 33.13 1.25 19.29
CA SER A 120 33.43 -0.14 19.66
C SER A 120 32.98 -0.53 21.08
N ASP A 121 32.38 0.39 21.80
CA ASP A 121 32.00 0.27 23.21
C ASP A 121 30.75 -0.57 23.51
N GLY A 122 30.08 -1.08 22.48
CA GLY A 122 28.90 -1.93 22.66
C GLY A 122 27.66 -1.20 23.19
N MET A 123 26.74 -1.98 23.71
CA MET A 123 25.48 -1.51 24.31
C MET A 123 25.72 -1.10 25.77
N LYS A 124 25.31 0.11 26.15
CA LYS A 124 25.45 0.61 27.54
C LYS A 124 24.08 0.82 28.16
N ILE A 125 23.93 0.39 29.41
CA ILE A 125 22.74 0.71 30.21
C ILE A 125 22.77 2.21 30.50
N LYS A 126 21.69 2.90 30.11
CA LYS A 126 21.49 4.32 30.34
C LYS A 126 20.61 4.58 31.54
N ASP A 127 19.59 3.77 31.72
CA ASP A 127 18.59 3.95 32.77
C ASP A 127 17.96 2.61 33.15
N GLU A 128 17.51 2.49 34.39
CA GLU A 128 16.78 1.35 34.92
C GLU A 128 15.67 1.86 35.82
N GLN A 129 14.44 1.43 35.56
CA GLN A 129 13.25 1.85 36.29
C GLN A 129 12.42 0.64 36.70
N GLU A 130 11.91 0.65 37.93
CA GLU A 130 10.96 -0.36 38.41
C GLU A 130 9.54 0.00 37.97
N HIS A 131 8.71 -1.03 37.74
CA HIS A 131 7.28 -0.88 37.53
C HIS A 131 6.50 -1.93 38.32
N PHE A 132 5.20 -1.70 38.49
CA PHE A 132 4.35 -2.46 39.42
C PHE A 132 3.36 -3.38 38.72
N PHE A 133 3.59 -3.75 37.46
CA PHE A 133 2.64 -4.59 36.72
C PHE A 133 2.76 -6.08 37.06
N HIS A 134 3.86 -6.52 37.68
CA HIS A 134 4.17 -7.94 37.96
C HIS A 134 4.03 -8.84 36.72
N GLY A 135 4.37 -8.32 35.58
CA GLY A 135 4.36 -8.97 34.28
C GLY A 135 4.91 -8.04 33.20
N VAL A 136 5.27 -8.57 32.05
CA VAL A 136 5.80 -7.77 30.96
C VAL A 136 4.71 -6.79 30.48
N PRO A 137 4.92 -5.45 30.58
CA PRO A 137 3.90 -4.47 30.24
C PRO A 137 3.73 -4.24 28.74
N VAL A 138 4.23 -5.12 27.91
CA VAL A 138 4.09 -5.11 26.45
C VAL A 138 3.24 -6.30 26.05
N ASN A 139 2.03 -5.99 25.52
CA ASN A 139 1.12 -6.98 24.98
C ASN A 139 1.35 -7.12 23.48
N GLU A 140 1.48 -8.34 23.00
CA GLU A 140 1.41 -8.67 21.56
C GLU A 140 0.02 -9.16 21.22
N TYR A 141 -0.54 -8.63 20.15
CA TYR A 141 -1.78 -9.10 19.53
C TYR A 141 -1.45 -9.69 18.16
N SER A 142 -2.10 -10.78 17.79
CA SER A 142 -2.00 -11.37 16.45
C SER A 142 -3.33 -11.23 15.71
N ASN A 143 -3.24 -11.03 14.40
CA ASN A 143 -4.42 -10.92 13.53
C ASN A 143 -5.08 -12.29 13.29
N ASN A 144 -4.24 -13.30 13.22
CA ASN A 144 -4.59 -14.71 13.01
C ASN A 144 -3.52 -15.60 13.65
N GLU A 145 -3.69 -16.90 13.60
CA GLU A 145 -2.76 -17.88 14.16
C GLU A 145 -1.39 -17.81 13.47
N GLU A 146 -1.40 -17.60 12.14
CA GLU A 146 -0.19 -17.51 11.32
C GLU A 146 0.51 -16.15 11.44
N ARG A 147 -0.11 -15.17 12.12
CA ARG A 147 0.40 -13.80 12.30
C ARG A 147 0.59 -13.04 10.99
N LEU A 148 -0.28 -13.31 10.01
CA LEU A 148 -0.27 -12.67 8.69
C LEU A 148 -1.19 -11.45 8.66
N GLY A 149 -0.81 -10.47 7.86
CA GLY A 149 -1.66 -9.32 7.54
C GLY A 149 -2.89 -9.75 6.74
N SER A 150 -3.94 -8.94 6.79
CA SER A 150 -5.23 -9.31 6.17
C SER A 150 -5.19 -9.40 4.63
N TYR A 151 -4.17 -8.82 3.98
CA TYR A 151 -4.02 -8.80 2.53
C TYR A 151 -2.87 -9.68 2.02
N GLU A 152 -2.07 -10.27 2.90
CA GLU A 152 -0.88 -11.04 2.49
C GLU A 152 -1.23 -12.24 1.62
N SER A 153 -2.37 -12.87 1.86
CA SER A 153 -2.86 -14.00 1.05
C SER A 153 -3.26 -13.64 -0.38
N VAL A 154 -3.39 -12.35 -0.69
CA VAL A 154 -3.85 -11.84 -1.99
C VAL A 154 -2.88 -10.88 -2.66
N LEU A 155 -1.63 -10.81 -2.18
CA LEU A 155 -0.60 -9.93 -2.76
C LEU A 155 -0.40 -10.15 -4.25
N ASP A 156 -0.33 -11.40 -4.68
CA ASP A 156 -0.17 -11.74 -6.11
C ASP A 156 -1.35 -11.22 -6.95
N ASN A 157 -2.57 -11.24 -6.40
CA ASN A 157 -3.75 -10.72 -7.10
C ASN A 157 -3.74 -9.19 -7.16
N ILE A 158 -3.25 -8.54 -6.10
CA ILE A 158 -3.06 -7.08 -6.06
C ILE A 158 -2.02 -6.65 -7.08
N ASP A 159 -0.87 -7.33 -7.13
CA ASP A 159 0.19 -7.05 -8.09
C ASP A 159 -0.28 -7.27 -9.53
N ALA A 160 -1.06 -8.33 -9.79
CA ALA A 160 -1.66 -8.59 -11.09
C ALA A 160 -2.67 -7.50 -11.50
N TYR A 161 -3.45 -6.98 -10.55
CA TYR A 161 -4.36 -5.86 -10.79
C TYR A 161 -3.59 -4.57 -11.14
N ASP A 162 -2.57 -4.22 -10.38
CA ASP A 162 -1.73 -3.04 -10.59
C ASP A 162 -0.99 -3.12 -11.93
N LEU A 163 -0.47 -4.31 -12.29
CA LEU A 163 0.15 -4.55 -13.59
C LEU A 163 -0.85 -4.33 -14.72
N SER A 164 -2.05 -4.90 -14.63
CA SER A 164 -3.11 -4.73 -15.64
C SER A 164 -3.53 -3.26 -15.83
N GLN A 165 -3.59 -2.49 -14.75
CA GLN A 165 -3.87 -1.05 -14.82
C GLN A 165 -2.73 -0.28 -15.50
N SER A 166 -1.48 -0.62 -15.18
CA SER A 166 -0.29 0.00 -15.77
C SER A 166 -0.20 -0.30 -17.27
N GLU A 167 -0.50 -1.54 -17.68
CA GLU A 167 -0.53 -1.93 -19.09
C GLU A 167 -1.62 -1.19 -19.87
N LEU A 168 -2.81 -1.03 -19.29
CA LEU A 168 -3.89 -0.25 -19.89
C LEU A 168 -3.48 1.23 -20.06
N ALA A 169 -2.87 1.84 -19.06
CA ALA A 169 -2.39 3.21 -19.15
C ALA A 169 -1.32 3.38 -20.24
N ASN A 170 -0.34 2.46 -20.29
CA ASN A 170 0.68 2.43 -21.33
C ASN A 170 0.07 2.24 -22.72
N PHE A 171 -0.93 1.35 -22.85
CA PHE A 171 -1.63 1.17 -24.11
C PHE A 171 -2.32 2.47 -24.55
N GLN A 172 -3.04 3.16 -23.67
CA GLN A 172 -3.70 4.41 -23.98
C GLN A 172 -2.72 5.50 -24.42
N GLN A 173 -1.54 5.58 -23.80
CA GLN A 173 -0.49 6.51 -24.23
C GLN A 173 0.05 6.13 -25.63
N ASN A 174 0.36 4.86 -25.85
CA ASN A 174 0.94 4.38 -27.12
C ASN A 174 -0.07 4.32 -28.25
N SER A 175 -1.38 4.25 -27.97
CA SER A 175 -2.41 4.25 -29.01
C SER A 175 -2.50 5.58 -29.78
N ASN A 176 -1.97 6.65 -29.18
CA ASN A 176 -1.85 7.94 -29.88
C ASN A 176 -0.72 7.93 -30.94
N ASP A 177 0.19 6.95 -30.90
CA ASP A 177 1.28 6.78 -31.85
C ASP A 177 0.91 5.78 -32.96
N ALA A 178 -0.24 5.97 -33.56
CA ALA A 178 -0.70 5.16 -34.68
C ALA A 178 0.29 5.26 -35.87
N ILE A 179 0.70 4.12 -36.40
CA ILE A 179 1.59 4.05 -37.57
C ILE A 179 0.73 4.16 -38.81
N LEU A 180 1.00 5.16 -39.65
CA LEU A 180 0.35 5.25 -40.94
C LEU A 180 0.95 4.21 -41.89
N LEU A 181 0.15 3.19 -42.23
CA LEU A 181 0.47 2.19 -43.24
C LEU A 181 -0.03 2.66 -44.60
N ILE A 182 0.88 2.84 -45.52
CA ILE A 182 0.59 3.23 -46.92
C ILE A 182 0.88 2.01 -47.80
N LYS A 183 -0.13 1.55 -48.51
CA LYS A 183 -0.01 0.56 -49.58
C LYS A 183 -0.13 1.29 -50.91
N GLY A 184 0.87 1.12 -51.76
CA GLY A 184 0.96 1.86 -53.04
C GLY A 184 2.02 2.96 -52.98
N ASN A 185 2.04 3.80 -54.00
CA ASN A 185 3.02 4.89 -54.13
C ASN A 185 2.37 6.17 -53.66
N PRO A 186 2.78 6.81 -52.55
CA PRO A 186 2.28 8.13 -52.21
C PRO A 186 2.73 9.09 -53.28
N TYR A 187 1.81 9.92 -53.77
CA TYR A 187 2.13 10.98 -54.72
C TYR A 187 3.12 11.96 -54.09
N THR A 188 4.37 11.86 -54.51
CA THR A 188 5.43 12.70 -53.94
C THR A 188 5.73 13.90 -54.82
N GLY A 189 5.33 13.87 -56.09
CA GLY A 189 5.60 14.96 -57.05
C GLY A 189 7.09 15.26 -57.27
N ALA A 190 7.99 14.41 -56.74
CA ALA A 190 9.39 14.75 -56.66
C ALA A 190 10.32 13.58 -57.04
N ASP A 191 11.11 13.79 -58.04
CA ASP A 191 12.30 12.95 -58.38
C ASP A 191 13.60 13.50 -57.75
N GLU A 192 13.50 14.40 -56.78
CA GLU A 192 14.62 15.13 -56.20
C GLU A 192 15.17 14.45 -54.91
N LYS A 193 16.48 14.71 -54.64
CA LYS A 193 17.12 14.25 -53.42
C LYS A 193 16.45 14.80 -52.17
N ASP A 194 16.41 14.03 -51.12
CA ASP A 194 15.79 14.42 -49.82
C ASP A 194 16.51 15.59 -49.12
N PHE A 195 17.79 15.77 -49.43
CA PHE A 195 18.63 16.81 -48.82
C PHE A 195 19.34 17.62 -49.92
N PHE A 196 19.49 18.92 -49.72
CA PHE A 196 20.41 19.76 -50.45
C PHE A 196 21.85 19.47 -50.07
N ASP A 197 22.82 19.89 -50.89
CA ASP A 197 24.26 19.68 -50.63
C ASP A 197 24.75 20.38 -49.33
N ASP A 198 23.98 21.34 -48.82
CA ASP A 198 24.21 22.03 -47.54
C ASP A 198 23.60 21.32 -46.33
N GLY A 199 22.99 20.15 -46.53
CA GLY A 199 22.40 19.33 -45.48
C GLY A 199 20.97 19.74 -45.04
N ARG A 200 20.37 20.78 -45.66
CA ARG A 200 18.99 21.14 -45.40
C ARG A 200 18.02 20.21 -46.11
N ILE A 201 16.83 20.00 -45.51
CA ILE A 201 15.79 19.20 -46.12
C ILE A 201 15.27 19.90 -47.38
N ASN A 202 15.30 19.17 -48.50
CA ASN A 202 14.69 19.65 -49.74
C ASN A 202 13.16 19.53 -49.65
N PRO A 203 12.41 20.63 -49.72
CA PRO A 203 10.95 20.61 -49.66
C PRO A 203 10.31 19.81 -50.79
N ASN A 204 11.02 19.64 -51.90
CA ASN A 204 10.60 18.85 -53.05
C ASN A 204 11.08 17.40 -53.03
N GLY A 205 11.91 17.02 -52.08
CA GLY A 205 12.30 15.62 -51.82
C GLY A 205 11.20 14.83 -51.13
N ARG A 206 11.28 13.53 -51.12
CA ARG A 206 10.29 12.64 -50.48
C ARG A 206 10.04 12.99 -49.00
N LEU A 207 11.12 13.30 -48.27
CA LEU A 207 11.04 13.69 -46.88
C LEU A 207 10.32 15.02 -46.68
N GLY A 208 10.62 16.04 -47.48
CA GLY A 208 9.98 17.34 -47.43
C GLY A 208 8.50 17.27 -47.75
N VAL A 209 8.13 16.54 -48.80
CA VAL A 209 6.73 16.32 -49.19
C VAL A 209 5.96 15.54 -48.11
N SER A 210 6.58 14.51 -47.48
CA SER A 210 5.99 13.76 -46.38
C SER A 210 5.71 14.67 -45.16
N MET A 211 6.63 15.60 -44.88
CA MET A 211 6.43 16.58 -43.79
C MET A 211 5.32 17.57 -44.11
N ALA A 212 5.17 17.99 -45.39
CA ALA A 212 4.09 18.85 -45.83
C ALA A 212 2.72 18.17 -45.71
N TYR A 213 2.62 16.89 -46.06
CA TYR A 213 1.41 16.10 -45.86
C TYR A 213 1.04 15.94 -44.38
N LYS A 214 2.04 15.66 -43.52
CA LYS A 214 1.83 15.61 -42.08
C LYS A 214 1.30 16.91 -41.51
N ARG A 215 1.81 18.06 -41.99
CA ARG A 215 1.34 19.39 -41.56
C ARG A 215 -0.06 19.71 -42.09
N ALA A 216 -0.37 19.34 -43.33
CA ALA A 216 -1.64 19.54 -43.94
C ALA A 216 -2.73 18.56 -43.48
N GLN A 217 -2.34 17.49 -42.79
CA GLN A 217 -3.20 16.36 -42.42
C GLN A 217 -3.94 15.73 -43.62
N VAL A 218 -3.35 15.83 -44.79
CA VAL A 218 -3.86 15.28 -46.06
C VAL A 218 -2.82 14.31 -46.61
N LEU A 219 -3.29 13.15 -47.04
CA LEU A 219 -2.48 12.16 -47.76
C LEU A 219 -3.07 12.01 -49.16
N ILE A 220 -2.24 12.21 -50.19
CA ILE A 220 -2.59 11.99 -51.57
C ILE A 220 -1.89 10.72 -52.04
N LEU A 221 -2.67 9.76 -52.54
CA LEU A 221 -2.16 8.54 -53.13
C LEU A 221 -2.25 8.65 -54.63
N ASP A 222 -1.21 8.16 -55.31
CA ASP A 222 -1.15 8.15 -56.76
C ASP A 222 -2.09 7.06 -57.29
N ASP A 223 -2.84 7.37 -58.35
CA ASP A 223 -3.63 6.37 -59.04
C ASP A 223 -2.71 5.33 -59.67
N ASN A 224 -2.84 4.08 -59.26
CA ASN A 224 -1.99 3.01 -59.74
C ASN A 224 -2.26 2.71 -61.23
N PRO A 225 -1.36 3.06 -62.13
CA PRO A 225 -1.57 2.85 -63.55
C PRO A 225 -1.38 1.41 -64.01
N ASN A 226 -1.00 0.47 -63.11
CA ASN A 226 -0.81 -0.93 -63.47
C ASN A 226 -2.13 -1.72 -63.48
N PRO A 227 -2.62 -2.20 -64.60
CA PRO A 227 -3.80 -3.07 -64.67
C PRO A 227 -3.50 -4.38 -63.92
N GLY A 228 -4.11 -4.60 -62.78
CA GLY A 228 -3.98 -5.79 -61.96
C GLY A 228 -3.23 -5.58 -60.65
N GLY A 229 -2.76 -4.38 -60.32
CA GLY A 229 -2.24 -4.00 -58.99
C GLY A 229 -3.35 -3.75 -57.99
N SER A 230 -3.10 -3.96 -56.72
CA SER A 230 -4.01 -3.56 -55.66
C SER A 230 -4.18 -2.05 -55.65
N ALA A 231 -5.40 -1.58 -55.50
CA ALA A 231 -5.68 -0.14 -55.35
C ALA A 231 -4.84 0.46 -54.19
N PRO A 232 -4.32 1.68 -54.35
CA PRO A 232 -3.61 2.34 -53.27
C PRO A 232 -4.55 2.50 -52.07
N ASP A 233 -4.03 2.24 -50.91
CA ASP A 233 -4.76 2.28 -49.62
C ASP A 233 -3.88 2.87 -48.54
N ALA A 234 -4.49 3.61 -47.64
CA ALA A 234 -3.81 4.13 -46.46
C ALA A 234 -4.70 3.89 -45.25
N SER A 235 -4.14 3.27 -44.27
CA SER A 235 -4.81 2.98 -43.01
C SER A 235 -3.87 3.21 -41.85
N TYR A 236 -4.43 3.55 -40.71
CA TYR A 236 -3.66 3.56 -39.48
C TYR A 236 -3.53 2.14 -38.92
N LEU A 237 -2.30 1.70 -38.75
CA LEU A 237 -2.02 0.47 -38.01
C LEU A 237 -2.08 0.81 -36.51
N VAL A 238 -3.18 0.48 -35.88
CA VAL A 238 -3.38 0.63 -34.45
C VAL A 238 -3.31 -0.76 -33.83
N LYS A 239 -2.55 -0.89 -32.77
CA LYS A 239 -2.57 -2.12 -31.97
C LYS A 239 -3.97 -2.29 -31.37
N GLN A 240 -4.66 -3.34 -31.72
CA GLN A 240 -5.94 -3.64 -31.10
C GLN A 240 -5.72 -4.17 -29.69
N TYR A 241 -6.39 -3.54 -28.72
CA TYR A 241 -6.40 -4.00 -27.34
C TYR A 241 -7.79 -4.51 -27.01
N ASP A 242 -7.83 -5.71 -26.46
CA ASP A 242 -9.08 -6.27 -25.96
C ASP A 242 -9.43 -5.62 -24.62
N SER A 243 -10.05 -4.45 -24.68
CA SER A 243 -10.47 -3.72 -23.50
C SER A 243 -11.53 -4.45 -22.68
N ALA A 244 -12.42 -5.17 -23.36
CA ALA A 244 -13.49 -5.92 -22.68
C ALA A 244 -12.92 -7.11 -21.88
N GLY A 245 -11.98 -7.84 -22.48
CA GLY A 245 -11.27 -8.93 -21.79
C GLY A 245 -10.43 -8.42 -20.62
N ALA A 246 -9.75 -7.29 -20.79
CA ALA A 246 -8.96 -6.67 -19.72
C ALA A 246 -9.84 -6.19 -18.54
N GLU A 247 -10.98 -5.57 -18.81
CA GLU A 247 -11.90 -5.15 -17.75
C GLU A 247 -12.51 -6.36 -17.04
N ALA A 248 -12.93 -7.41 -17.75
CA ALA A 248 -13.44 -8.64 -17.15
C ALA A 248 -12.38 -9.35 -16.27
N TYR A 249 -11.12 -9.31 -16.69
CA TYR A 249 -10.01 -9.84 -15.90
C TYR A 249 -9.79 -9.02 -14.60
N LYS A 250 -9.79 -7.71 -14.68
CA LYS A 250 -9.66 -6.83 -13.50
C LYS A 250 -10.82 -7.00 -12.52
N GLU A 251 -12.05 -7.10 -13.03
CA GLU A 251 -13.23 -7.36 -12.21
C GLU A 251 -13.12 -8.70 -11.47
N ARG A 252 -12.63 -9.74 -12.15
CA ARG A 252 -12.35 -11.01 -11.50
C ARG A 252 -11.32 -10.90 -10.42
N LEU A 253 -10.20 -10.20 -10.65
CA LEU A 253 -9.17 -9.98 -9.64
C LEU A 253 -9.71 -9.24 -8.40
N VAL A 254 -10.53 -8.21 -8.60
CA VAL A 254 -11.18 -7.49 -7.48
C VAL A 254 -12.08 -8.43 -6.68
N ASN A 255 -12.90 -9.23 -7.36
CA ASN A 255 -13.78 -10.19 -6.71
C ASN A 255 -13.00 -11.27 -5.94
N ASP A 256 -11.89 -11.76 -6.48
CA ASP A 256 -11.02 -12.73 -5.82
C ASP A 256 -10.33 -12.10 -4.59
N ILE A 257 -9.84 -10.86 -4.70
CA ILE A 257 -9.26 -10.11 -3.57
C ILE A 257 -10.28 -9.96 -2.45
N LEU A 258 -11.48 -9.49 -2.75
CA LEU A 258 -12.54 -9.30 -1.74
C LEU A 258 -12.94 -10.63 -1.09
N ARG A 259 -13.06 -11.69 -1.90
CA ARG A 259 -13.46 -13.02 -1.44
C ARG A 259 -12.43 -13.66 -0.52
N PHE A 260 -11.15 -13.63 -0.90
CA PHE A 260 -10.08 -14.25 -0.10
C PHE A 260 -9.69 -13.44 1.13
N THR A 261 -9.92 -12.14 1.13
CA THR A 261 -9.75 -11.29 2.33
C THR A 261 -11.00 -11.25 3.22
N PHE A 262 -12.07 -11.95 2.85
CA PHE A 262 -13.38 -11.89 3.54
C PHE A 262 -13.89 -10.45 3.70
N THR A 263 -13.57 -9.59 2.75
CA THR A 263 -13.99 -8.19 2.76
C THR A 263 -15.29 -8.05 1.98
N PRO A 264 -16.37 -7.52 2.58
CA PRO A 264 -17.62 -7.31 1.86
C PRO A 264 -17.44 -6.24 0.78
N ASP A 265 -17.99 -6.49 -0.40
CA ASP A 265 -18.06 -5.47 -1.45
C ASP A 265 -19.10 -4.41 -1.07
N THR A 266 -18.61 -3.25 -0.68
CA THR A 266 -19.47 -2.12 -0.30
C THR A 266 -20.06 -1.38 -1.51
N LEU A 267 -19.59 -1.68 -2.72
CA LEU A 267 -20.08 -1.11 -3.98
C LEU A 267 -21.14 -1.99 -4.65
N ASP A 268 -21.30 -3.23 -4.18
CA ASP A 268 -22.37 -4.10 -4.66
C ASP A 268 -23.73 -3.47 -4.37
N SER A 269 -24.58 -3.35 -5.37
CA SER A 269 -25.94 -2.84 -5.28
C SER A 269 -26.80 -3.62 -4.26
N ASN A 270 -26.50 -4.91 -4.05
CA ASN A 270 -27.16 -5.76 -3.08
C ASN A 270 -26.71 -5.47 -1.63
N PHE A 271 -25.53 -4.87 -1.43
CA PHE A 271 -25.04 -4.49 -0.11
C PHE A 271 -25.81 -3.31 0.49
N SER A 272 -26.27 -2.39 -0.35
CA SER A 272 -26.92 -1.14 0.10
C SER A 272 -28.42 -1.24 0.32
N GLY A 273 -29.08 -2.32 -0.12
CA GLY A 273 -30.54 -2.30 -0.32
C GLY A 273 -31.41 -3.03 0.71
N THR A 274 -30.94 -4.07 1.40
CA THR A 274 -31.87 -4.98 2.10
C THR A 274 -31.33 -5.65 3.37
N GLN A 275 -30.10 -5.42 3.75
CA GLN A 275 -29.59 -6.03 4.98
C GLN A 275 -29.91 -5.16 6.18
N SER A 276 -30.81 -5.62 7.03
CA SER A 276 -31.02 -5.03 8.35
C SER A 276 -29.70 -5.08 9.15
N GLY A 277 -29.43 -4.07 9.98
CA GLY A 277 -28.21 -4.01 10.78
C GLY A 277 -27.95 -5.24 11.68
N GLU A 278 -28.91 -6.17 11.79
CA GLU A 278 -28.74 -7.46 12.46
C GLU A 278 -28.06 -8.53 11.58
N SER A 279 -28.29 -8.54 10.28
CA SER A 279 -27.61 -9.50 9.38
C SER A 279 -26.13 -9.16 9.12
N MET A 280 -25.69 -7.96 9.49
CA MET A 280 -24.27 -7.57 9.45
C MET A 280 -23.49 -7.89 10.74
N LYS A 281 -24.14 -8.53 11.73
CA LYS A 281 -23.49 -8.90 13.01
C LYS A 281 -22.90 -10.31 13.02
N TYR A 282 -23.06 -11.09 11.94
CA TYR A 282 -22.59 -12.48 11.85
C TYR A 282 -21.49 -12.62 10.81
#